data_fc2cbfd73a2f95244f725651f803e901
#
_entry.id   fc2cbfd73a2f95244f725651f803e901
#
_cell.length_a   1.000
_cell.length_b   1.000
_cell.length_c   1.000
_cell.angle_alpha   90.00
_cell.angle_beta   90.00
_cell.angle_gamma   90.00
#
_symmetry.space_group_name_H-M   'P 1'
#
loop_
_entity.id
_entity.type
_entity.pdbx_description
1 polymer ?
#
loop_
_entity_poly.entity_id
_entity_poly.type
_entity_poly.pdbx_seq_one_letter_code
_entity_poly.pdbx_strand_id
1 'polypeptide(L)'
;MSRTLKIILAINLALLTVLVFIYPHLMVGPGKLIPGHRALEADCFACHVAFTGASSATCVSCHKPADIGRLTTKGLALAKPATSAAFHQQLTSQDCVAC
;
A
#
# COMPACT_ATOMS: atom_id res chain seq x y z
N MET A 1 -10.51 22.12 -32.37
CA MET A 1 -9.69 20.86 -32.27
C MET A 1 -10.01 19.99 -33.46
N SER A 2 -9.01 19.62 -34.27
CA SER A 2 -9.21 18.84 -35.49
C SER A 2 -9.72 17.42 -35.17
N ARG A 3 -10.44 16.81 -36.12
CA ARG A 3 -10.97 15.43 -36.00
C ARG A 3 -9.84 14.42 -35.72
N THR A 4 -8.71 14.60 -36.40
CA THR A 4 -7.50 13.79 -36.23
C THR A 4 -6.97 13.84 -34.80
N LEU A 5 -6.88 15.05 -34.21
CA LEU A 5 -6.40 15.23 -32.85
C LEU A 5 -7.32 14.53 -31.82
N LYS A 6 -8.63 14.63 -32.01
CA LYS A 6 -9.60 13.92 -31.14
C LYS A 6 -9.42 12.41 -31.20
N ILE A 7 -9.18 11.85 -32.38
CA ILE A 7 -8.95 10.41 -32.57
C ILE A 7 -7.67 10.00 -31.88
N ILE A 8 -6.57 10.73 -32.06
CA ILE A 8 -5.28 10.43 -31.40
C ILE A 8 -5.42 10.46 -29.89
N LEU A 9 -6.07 11.48 -29.33
CA LEU A 9 -6.30 11.60 -27.89
C LEU A 9 -7.16 10.44 -27.35
N ALA A 10 -8.21 10.05 -28.08
CA ALA A 10 -9.07 8.95 -27.69
C ALA A 10 -8.31 7.60 -27.68
N ILE A 11 -7.48 7.35 -28.71
CA ILE A 11 -6.65 6.14 -28.77
C ILE A 11 -5.63 6.12 -27.61
N ASN A 12 -4.95 7.23 -27.35
CA ASN A 12 -4.00 7.32 -26.23
C ASN A 12 -4.68 7.08 -24.87
N LEU A 13 -5.82 7.70 -24.64
CA LEU A 13 -6.57 7.52 -23.41
C LEU A 13 -7.04 6.06 -23.24
N ALA A 14 -7.54 5.44 -24.29
CA ALA A 14 -7.93 4.05 -24.29
C ALA A 14 -6.74 3.14 -23.99
N LEU A 15 -5.57 3.38 -24.62
CA LEU A 15 -4.36 2.61 -24.39
C LEU A 15 -3.88 2.74 -22.94
N LEU A 16 -3.81 3.96 -22.40
CA LEU A 16 -3.41 4.20 -21.01
C LEU A 16 -4.37 3.50 -20.03
N THR A 17 -5.67 3.59 -20.28
CA THR A 17 -6.68 2.91 -19.47
C THR A 17 -6.44 1.40 -19.46
N VAL A 18 -6.25 0.79 -20.64
CA VAL A 18 -5.97 -0.64 -20.77
C VAL A 18 -4.69 -1.01 -20.00
N LEU A 19 -3.61 -0.22 -20.14
CA LEU A 19 -2.35 -0.47 -19.44
C LEU A 19 -2.49 -0.41 -17.92
N VAL A 20 -3.27 0.52 -17.38
CA VAL A 20 -3.54 0.61 -15.93
C VAL A 20 -4.24 -0.65 -15.43
N PHE A 21 -5.17 -1.22 -16.19
CA PHE A 21 -5.88 -2.44 -15.79
C PHE A 21 -5.05 -3.72 -15.97
N ILE A 22 -4.21 -3.79 -17.01
CA ILE A 22 -3.38 -4.98 -17.29
C ILE A 22 -2.10 -4.97 -16.43
N TYR A 23 -1.50 -3.80 -16.23
CA TYR A 23 -0.22 -3.65 -15.50
C TYR A 23 -0.32 -2.63 -14.37
N PRO A 24 -1.25 -2.80 -13.39
CA PRO A 24 -1.46 -1.83 -12.33
C PRO A 24 -0.19 -1.57 -11.50
N HIS A 25 0.62 -2.61 -11.26
CA HIS A 25 1.86 -2.52 -10.50
C HIS A 25 2.97 -1.70 -11.18
N LEU A 26 2.92 -1.55 -12.52
CA LEU A 26 3.86 -0.70 -13.27
C LEU A 26 3.36 0.74 -13.44
N MET A 27 2.05 0.92 -13.49
CA MET A 27 1.44 2.20 -13.84
C MET A 27 1.03 3.01 -12.60
N VAL A 28 0.61 2.35 -11.53
CA VAL A 28 0.01 2.99 -10.35
C VAL A 28 0.70 2.55 -9.05
N GLY A 29 1.25 1.34 -9.02
CA GLY A 29 1.85 0.77 -7.81
C GLY A 29 3.25 1.32 -7.51
N PRO A 30 3.63 1.39 -6.23
CA PRO A 30 4.96 1.84 -5.80
C PRO A 30 6.08 0.81 -6.08
N GLY A 31 5.76 -0.31 -6.66
CA GLY A 31 6.63 -1.46 -6.83
C GLY A 31 6.26 -2.64 -5.95
N LYS A 32 7.17 -3.61 -5.80
CA LYS A 32 6.92 -4.81 -4.99
C LYS A 32 6.87 -4.47 -3.50
N LEU A 33 5.85 -4.98 -2.83
CA LEU A 33 5.73 -4.85 -1.38
C LEU A 33 6.76 -5.73 -0.66
N ILE A 34 7.05 -5.36 0.59
CA ILE A 34 7.88 -6.18 1.48
C ILE A 34 7.26 -7.59 1.65
N PRO A 35 8.08 -8.62 1.95
CA PRO A 35 7.59 -10.01 2.01
C PRO A 35 6.36 -10.21 2.88
N GLY A 36 6.26 -9.51 4.01
CA GLY A 36 5.11 -9.59 4.93
C GLY A 36 3.79 -9.05 4.36
N HIS A 37 3.85 -8.15 3.37
CA HIS A 37 2.67 -7.55 2.73
C HIS A 37 2.44 -8.03 1.30
N ARG A 38 3.24 -8.99 0.81
CA ARG A 38 3.16 -9.48 -0.57
C ARG A 38 1.77 -10.02 -0.95
N ALA A 39 1.06 -10.62 0.00
CA ALA A 39 -0.30 -11.11 -0.22
C ALA A 39 -1.32 -9.99 -0.50
N LEU A 40 -0.98 -8.73 -0.15
CA LEU A 40 -1.82 -7.55 -0.33
C LEU A 40 -1.47 -6.76 -1.60
N GLU A 41 -0.54 -7.26 -2.43
CA GLU A 41 0.00 -6.53 -3.59
C GLU A 41 -1.08 -6.15 -4.62
N ALA A 42 -2.15 -6.95 -4.71
CA ALA A 42 -3.30 -6.69 -5.56
C ALA A 42 -4.46 -5.96 -4.86
N ASP A 43 -4.38 -5.79 -3.54
CA ASP A 43 -5.41 -5.13 -2.73
C ASP A 43 -4.95 -3.74 -2.28
N CYS A 44 -5.12 -2.76 -3.16
CA CYS A 44 -4.72 -1.38 -2.88
C CYS A 44 -5.48 -0.79 -1.68
N PHE A 45 -6.71 -1.21 -1.45
CA PHE A 45 -7.56 -0.69 -0.38
C PHE A 45 -7.29 -1.32 0.99
N ALA A 46 -6.45 -2.36 1.06
CA ALA A 46 -5.91 -2.82 2.34
C ALA A 46 -5.08 -1.74 3.04
N CYS A 47 -4.46 -0.82 2.28
CA CYS A 47 -3.62 0.26 2.80
C CYS A 47 -4.17 1.65 2.48
N HIS A 48 -4.84 1.82 1.33
CA HIS A 48 -5.27 3.11 0.81
C HIS A 48 -6.77 3.34 1.02
N VAL A 49 -7.10 4.53 1.50
CA VAL A 49 -8.47 5.06 1.47
C VAL A 49 -8.66 5.82 0.17
N ALA A 50 -9.78 5.62 -0.52
CA ALA A 50 -10.07 6.27 -1.79
C ALA A 50 -9.88 7.79 -1.68
N PHE A 51 -9.12 8.37 -2.62
CA PHE A 51 -8.81 9.80 -2.75
C PHE A 51 -7.96 10.43 -1.64
N THR A 52 -7.66 9.73 -0.54
CA THR A 52 -6.89 10.29 0.59
C THR A 52 -5.54 9.61 0.81
N GLY A 53 -5.27 8.49 0.13
CA GLY A 53 -4.01 7.76 0.24
C GLY A 53 -3.95 6.77 1.41
N ALA A 54 -2.74 6.33 1.77
CA ALA A 54 -2.53 5.43 2.90
C ALA A 54 -2.80 6.14 4.23
N SER A 55 -3.44 5.44 5.16
CA SER A 55 -3.75 5.99 6.49
C SER A 55 -3.29 5.06 7.61
N SER A 56 -2.93 5.63 8.75
CA SER A 56 -2.57 4.86 9.94
C SER A 56 -3.73 4.00 10.44
N ALA A 57 -4.98 4.43 10.21
CA ALA A 57 -6.17 3.66 10.58
C ALA A 57 -6.23 2.31 9.84
N THR A 58 -5.83 2.28 8.56
CA THR A 58 -5.76 1.02 7.80
C THR A 58 -4.62 0.12 8.28
N CYS A 59 -3.50 0.67 8.71
CA CYS A 59 -2.40 -0.10 9.29
C CYS A 59 -2.81 -0.79 10.60
N VAL A 60 -3.45 -0.07 11.50
CA VAL A 60 -3.86 -0.61 12.81
C VAL A 60 -5.08 -1.52 12.76
N SER A 61 -5.76 -1.61 11.62
CA SER A 61 -6.80 -2.62 11.42
C SER A 61 -6.25 -4.05 11.44
N CYS A 62 -4.97 -4.22 11.06
CA CYS A 62 -4.26 -5.50 11.06
C CYS A 62 -3.14 -5.54 12.11
N HIS A 63 -2.51 -4.41 12.42
CA HIS A 63 -1.37 -4.31 13.33
C HIS A 63 -1.76 -3.64 14.65
N LYS A 64 -1.35 -4.25 15.76
CA LYS A 64 -1.35 -3.58 17.06
C LYS A 64 0.03 -2.94 17.26
N PRO A 65 0.15 -1.62 17.48
CA PRO A 65 1.44 -0.96 17.64
C PRO A 65 2.36 -1.62 18.67
N ALA A 66 1.80 -2.10 19.78
CA ALA A 66 2.53 -2.81 20.83
C ALA A 66 3.15 -4.14 20.38
N ASP A 67 2.62 -4.75 19.32
CA ASP A 67 3.04 -6.07 18.82
C ASP A 67 4.04 -5.96 17.66
N ILE A 68 4.17 -4.78 17.04
CA ILE A 68 5.05 -4.57 15.89
C ILE A 68 6.51 -4.89 16.29
N GLY A 69 7.16 -5.73 15.48
CA GLY A 69 8.53 -6.19 15.71
C GLY A 69 8.66 -7.28 16.79
N ARG A 70 7.58 -7.70 17.43
CA ARG A 70 7.55 -8.76 18.45
C ARG A 70 6.67 -9.93 18.07
N LEU A 71 5.48 -9.64 17.57
CA LEU A 71 4.49 -10.64 17.19
C LEU A 71 4.09 -10.49 15.72
N THR A 72 3.65 -11.58 15.11
CA THR A 72 2.94 -11.53 13.83
C THR A 72 1.51 -11.02 14.04
N THR A 73 0.82 -10.66 12.96
CA THR A 73 -0.62 -10.29 13.01
C THR A 73 -1.52 -11.41 13.57
N LYS A 74 -1.01 -12.64 13.60
CA LYS A 74 -1.67 -13.82 14.21
C LYS A 74 -1.30 -14.01 15.68
N GLY A 75 -0.54 -13.12 16.29
CA GLY A 75 -0.11 -13.20 17.69
C GLY A 75 1.04 -14.17 17.97
N LEU A 76 1.70 -14.68 16.92
CA LEU A 76 2.85 -15.58 17.09
C LEU A 76 4.14 -14.76 17.28
N ALA A 77 5.01 -15.21 18.19
CA ALA A 77 6.30 -14.56 18.41
C ALA A 77 7.19 -14.65 17.16
N LEU A 78 7.87 -13.55 16.85
CA LEU A 78 8.88 -13.52 15.79
C LEU A 78 10.13 -14.27 16.27
N ALA A 79 10.73 -15.06 15.38
CA ALA A 79 11.97 -15.80 15.67
C ALA A 79 13.14 -14.87 16.01
N LYS A 80 13.15 -13.67 15.42
CA LYS A 80 14.07 -12.56 15.75
C LYS A 80 13.24 -11.31 15.95
N PRO A 81 12.97 -10.89 17.19
CA PRO A 81 12.33 -9.59 17.44
C PRO A 81 13.20 -8.45 16.89
N ALA A 82 12.55 -7.44 16.31
CA ALA A 82 13.27 -6.27 15.82
C ALA A 82 13.88 -5.50 17.02
N THR A 83 15.12 -5.05 16.86
CA THR A 83 15.79 -4.23 17.89
C THR A 83 15.07 -2.91 18.15
N SER A 84 14.32 -2.41 17.17
CA SER A 84 13.48 -1.21 17.25
C SER A 84 12.06 -1.45 17.78
N ALA A 85 11.74 -2.66 18.26
CA ALA A 85 10.38 -2.98 18.74
C ALA A 85 9.91 -2.03 19.86
N ALA A 86 10.81 -1.63 20.76
CA ALA A 86 10.49 -0.70 21.83
C ALA A 86 10.04 0.69 21.32
N PHE A 87 10.62 1.15 20.21
CA PHE A 87 10.21 2.40 19.57
C PHE A 87 8.76 2.33 19.09
N HIS A 88 8.38 1.24 18.41
CA HIS A 88 7.02 1.07 17.91
C HIS A 88 5.95 1.01 19.01
N GLN A 89 6.32 0.60 20.22
CA GLN A 89 5.40 0.59 21.35
C GLN A 89 5.01 2.00 21.85
N GLN A 90 5.83 3.00 21.53
CA GLN A 90 5.59 4.40 21.88
C GLN A 90 4.83 5.17 20.81
N LEU A 91 4.68 4.58 19.60
CA LEU A 91 3.96 5.21 18.51
C LEU A 91 2.45 5.14 18.74
N THR A 92 1.78 6.24 18.43
CA THR A 92 0.33 6.28 18.33
C THR A 92 -0.12 5.78 16.97
N SER A 93 -1.40 5.44 16.82
CA SER A 93 -1.98 5.01 15.54
C SER A 93 -1.85 6.06 14.41
N GLN A 94 -1.53 7.31 14.75
CA GLN A 94 -1.40 8.40 13.79
C GLN A 94 -0.01 8.50 13.17
N ASP A 95 0.98 7.81 13.74
CA ASP A 95 2.38 7.94 13.35
C ASP A 95 2.83 6.90 12.30
N CYS A 96 1.97 5.93 11.95
CA CYS A 96 2.34 4.81 11.08
C CYS A 96 2.78 5.22 9.66
N VAL A 97 2.29 6.34 9.14
CA VAL A 97 2.62 6.85 7.79
C VAL A 97 3.62 8.02 7.84
N ALA A 98 4.17 8.34 9.02
CA ALA A 98 5.13 9.42 9.19
C ALA A 98 6.57 9.00 8.85
N CYS A 99 6.84 7.69 8.77
CA CYS A 99 8.13 7.11 8.39
C CYS A 99 8.15 6.72 6.92
#